data_75b4ad94ad6ff6ecd315caba0de48a9c
#
_entry.id   75b4ad94ad6ff6ecd315caba0de48a9c
#
_cell.length_a   1.000
_cell.length_b   1.000
_cell.length_c   1.000
_cell.angle_alpha   90.00
_cell.angle_beta   90.00
_cell.angle_gamma   90.00
#
_symmetry.space_group_name_H-M   'P 1'
#
loop_
_entity.id
_entity.type
_entity.pdbx_description
1 polymer ?
#
loop_
_entity_poly.entity_id
_entity_poly.type
_entity_poly.pdbx_seq_one_letter_code
_entity_poly.pdbx_strand_id
1 'polypeptide(L)'
;MGIPVYFKTCIEDYNNICKPSTDNIPIDNLYFDLNCLIHPCCHGEIDELVMYNKIFLEMTRIINLVDPKKLIFIAIDGPCPKPKMIQQRLRRYKSAKEKKEWDTNAITPGTDFMNNLEIFILKNINRFSRKVIFSSANEPGEGEHKIFDYIRNNNIDSNVIYGLDADLIMLSMISTSTNIYLIRERTEYNFEGMDCDYIYLDIHKLKEAIINNIKPKEYNLTNESLINDYIFICFFIGNDFIQHTPSINIRYRGLDHLINTYKVLCDKYQGNYYLIDKEKEQIININFLKEFIHELSIREDDRIKDILNIRDKQENKFKKMYNNAKDKEDFSHHIPVIFRDKEKEVFREMKYWRTNYYMENIFRKCYSPAYEDILIEKIDDMCHNYLQSLFWCINYYLKGNIAWRFSYNYFEAPTFFDLYKYLKNIDKIEIERDNNPYTPIEQLNMVIPNESINLIKDTSLRDSSKFPENAKECHLLKRYLWESYPILPNL
;
A
#
# COMPACT_ATOMS: atom_id res chain seq x y z
N MET A 1 -3.57 3.17 3.03
CA MET A 1 -2.27 3.66 2.59
C MET A 1 -1.94 3.19 1.18
N GLY A 2 -1.64 1.96 0.92
CA GLY A 2 -1.30 1.50 -0.42
C GLY A 2 -0.22 2.36 -1.10
N ILE A 3 -0.34 2.60 -2.40
CA ILE A 3 0.62 3.43 -3.14
C ILE A 3 0.46 4.91 -2.77
N PRO A 4 1.50 5.53 -2.19
CA PRO A 4 1.42 6.94 -1.77
C PRO A 4 1.07 7.87 -2.93
N VAL A 5 0.18 8.84 -2.69
CA VAL A 5 -0.29 9.87 -3.67
C VAL A 5 -0.96 9.32 -4.94
N TYR A 6 -1.23 8.01 -5.04
CA TYR A 6 -1.81 7.41 -6.24
C TYR A 6 -3.16 8.04 -6.64
N PHE A 7 -4.09 8.20 -5.69
CA PHE A 7 -5.37 8.86 -5.95
C PHE A 7 -5.18 10.28 -6.51
N LYS A 8 -4.25 11.05 -5.93
CA LYS A 8 -3.93 12.40 -6.42
C LYS A 8 -3.42 12.36 -7.86
N THR A 9 -2.52 11.43 -8.18
CA THR A 9 -2.01 11.23 -9.54
C THR A 9 -3.15 10.89 -10.51
N CYS A 10 -4.06 10.00 -10.12
CA CYS A 10 -5.23 9.66 -10.96
C CYS A 10 -6.10 10.88 -11.28
N ILE A 11 -6.35 11.76 -10.29
CA ILE A 11 -7.17 12.96 -10.52
C ILE A 11 -6.46 13.98 -11.42
N GLU A 12 -5.13 14.12 -11.26
CA GLU A 12 -4.33 15.03 -12.05
C GLU A 12 -4.20 14.56 -13.52
N ASP A 13 -4.13 13.24 -13.74
CA ASP A 13 -3.93 12.65 -15.08
C ASP A 13 -5.24 12.39 -15.83
N TYR A 14 -6.34 12.13 -15.11
CA TYR A 14 -7.60 11.70 -15.71
C TYR A 14 -8.77 12.60 -15.29
N ASN A 15 -9.35 13.29 -16.27
CA ASN A 15 -10.49 14.19 -16.02
C ASN A 15 -11.81 13.41 -15.85
N ASN A 16 -12.74 14.00 -15.10
CA ASN A 16 -14.14 13.53 -14.97
C ASN A 16 -14.32 12.12 -14.37
N ILE A 17 -13.33 11.60 -13.65
CA ILE A 17 -13.43 10.32 -12.95
C ILE A 17 -14.16 10.44 -11.60
N CYS A 18 -14.33 11.65 -11.08
CA CYS A 18 -15.03 11.93 -9.83
C CYS A 18 -16.34 12.66 -10.07
N LYS A 19 -17.31 12.41 -9.18
CA LYS A 19 -18.63 13.03 -9.13
C LYS A 19 -18.95 13.50 -7.71
N PRO A 20 -19.76 14.56 -7.52
CA PRO A 20 -20.23 14.94 -6.18
C PRO A 20 -21.14 13.86 -5.60
N SER A 21 -21.13 13.72 -4.28
CA SER A 21 -22.02 12.76 -3.58
C SER A 21 -23.51 13.16 -3.64
N THR A 22 -23.80 14.35 -4.10
CA THR A 22 -25.18 14.83 -4.36
C THR A 22 -25.80 14.24 -5.62
N ASP A 23 -25.00 13.62 -6.49
CA ASP A 23 -25.50 12.93 -7.67
C ASP A 23 -26.32 11.70 -7.26
N ASN A 24 -27.55 11.60 -7.77
CA ASN A 24 -28.42 10.48 -7.48
C ASN A 24 -28.00 9.25 -8.31
N ILE A 25 -27.13 8.42 -7.75
CA ILE A 25 -26.68 7.16 -8.35
C ILE A 25 -27.49 6.03 -7.72
N PRO A 26 -28.24 5.23 -8.50
CA PRO A 26 -28.98 4.09 -7.95
C PRO A 26 -28.00 3.01 -7.51
N ILE A 27 -27.94 2.74 -6.19
CA ILE A 27 -26.99 1.80 -5.57
C ILE A 27 -27.77 0.66 -4.90
N ASP A 28 -27.37 -0.56 -5.17
CA ASP A 28 -27.88 -1.73 -4.52
C ASP A 28 -27.15 -2.04 -3.21
N ASN A 29 -25.83 -1.93 -3.21
CA ASN A 29 -25.00 -2.41 -2.12
C ASN A 29 -23.97 -1.37 -1.67
N LEU A 30 -23.84 -1.22 -0.35
CA LEU A 30 -22.85 -0.38 0.30
C LEU A 30 -21.93 -1.23 1.15
N TYR A 31 -20.63 -1.06 0.97
CA TYR A 31 -19.57 -1.73 1.71
C TYR A 31 -18.76 -0.71 2.49
N PHE A 32 -18.42 -1.06 3.72
CA PHE A 32 -17.53 -0.26 4.57
C PHE A 32 -16.22 -1.00 4.80
N ASP A 33 -15.11 -0.39 4.37
CA ASP A 33 -13.83 -0.60 5.01
C ASP A 33 -13.82 0.27 6.27
N LEU A 34 -14.27 -0.34 7.38
CA LEU A 34 -14.63 0.43 8.56
C LEU A 34 -13.42 1.03 9.27
N ASN A 35 -12.23 0.48 9.09
CA ASN A 35 -11.02 1.02 9.69
C ASN A 35 -10.73 2.45 9.20
N CYS A 36 -11.09 2.78 7.97
CA CYS A 36 -11.02 4.14 7.44
C CYS A 36 -11.88 5.15 8.22
N LEU A 37 -12.93 4.68 8.88
CA LEU A 37 -13.86 5.51 9.68
C LEU A 37 -13.52 5.46 11.18
N ILE A 38 -13.07 4.31 11.70
CA ILE A 38 -12.74 4.14 13.11
C ILE A 38 -11.64 5.13 13.53
N HIS A 39 -10.54 5.20 12.79
CA HIS A 39 -9.39 6.04 13.15
C HIS A 39 -9.74 7.53 13.27
N PRO A 40 -10.42 8.19 12.31
CA PRO A 40 -10.84 9.58 12.44
C PRO A 40 -11.81 9.82 13.61
N CYS A 41 -12.76 8.90 13.83
CA CYS A 41 -13.74 9.04 14.91
C CYS A 41 -13.14 8.91 16.31
N CYS A 42 -12.01 8.21 16.46
CA CYS A 42 -11.29 8.07 17.71
C CYS A 42 -10.29 9.21 17.96
N HIS A 43 -9.97 10.01 16.94
CA HIS A 43 -8.95 11.05 17.07
C HIS A 43 -9.38 12.15 18.04
N GLY A 44 -8.54 12.41 19.07
CA GLY A 44 -8.80 13.44 20.09
C GLY A 44 -9.87 13.06 21.14
N GLU A 45 -10.35 11.80 21.14
CA GLU A 45 -11.28 11.28 22.13
C GLU A 45 -10.55 10.38 23.15
N ILE A 46 -11.12 10.33 24.36
CA ILE A 46 -10.62 9.49 25.46
C ILE A 46 -11.68 8.45 25.86
N ASP A 47 -12.95 8.80 25.77
CA ASP A 47 -14.06 7.93 26.14
C ASP A 47 -14.45 7.00 24.97
N GLU A 48 -14.22 5.71 25.16
CA GLU A 48 -14.51 4.69 24.16
C GLU A 48 -16.00 4.62 23.78
N LEU A 49 -16.92 4.90 24.70
CA LEU A 49 -18.36 4.91 24.38
C LEU A 49 -18.71 6.07 23.46
N VAL A 50 -18.06 7.22 23.67
CA VAL A 50 -18.19 8.37 22.75
C VAL A 50 -17.65 8.02 21.36
N MET A 51 -16.49 7.33 21.30
CA MET A 51 -15.90 6.85 20.04
C MET A 51 -16.86 5.90 19.31
N TYR A 52 -17.42 4.89 19.98
CA TYR A 52 -18.38 3.95 19.37
C TYR A 52 -19.62 4.66 18.83
N ASN A 53 -20.16 5.65 19.56
CA ASN A 53 -21.29 6.43 19.09
C ASN A 53 -20.93 7.29 17.87
N LYS A 54 -19.77 7.93 17.83
CA LYS A 54 -19.29 8.68 16.67
C LYS A 54 -19.16 7.79 15.45
N ILE A 55 -18.53 6.61 15.58
CA ILE A 55 -18.40 5.63 14.51
C ILE A 55 -19.77 5.24 13.96
N PHE A 56 -20.73 4.92 14.82
CA PHE A 56 -22.06 4.50 14.40
C PHE A 56 -22.87 5.65 13.75
N LEU A 57 -22.73 6.86 14.25
CA LEU A 57 -23.39 8.04 13.69
C LEU A 57 -22.85 8.36 12.29
N GLU A 58 -21.54 8.33 12.11
CA GLU A 58 -20.95 8.61 10.80
C GLU A 58 -21.26 7.50 9.78
N MET A 59 -21.23 6.24 10.21
CA MET A 59 -21.68 5.11 9.39
C MET A 59 -23.15 5.30 8.97
N THR A 60 -24.03 5.72 9.90
CA THR A 60 -25.44 6.00 9.61
C THR A 60 -25.61 7.16 8.63
N ARG A 61 -24.78 8.21 8.75
CA ARG A 61 -24.77 9.34 7.82
C ARG A 61 -24.45 8.90 6.40
N ILE A 62 -23.42 8.08 6.25
CA ILE A 62 -23.01 7.55 4.93
C ILE A 62 -24.09 6.61 4.37
N ILE A 63 -24.70 5.76 5.19
CA ILE A 63 -25.81 4.88 4.77
C ILE A 63 -27.00 5.71 4.24
N ASN A 64 -27.35 6.79 4.93
CA ASN A 64 -28.43 7.67 4.51
C ASN A 64 -28.08 8.47 3.24
N LEU A 65 -26.81 8.84 3.06
CA LEU A 65 -26.34 9.55 1.88
C LEU A 65 -26.38 8.65 0.63
N VAL A 66 -25.93 7.39 0.76
CA VAL A 66 -25.86 6.44 -0.35
C VAL A 66 -27.21 5.75 -0.61
N ASP A 67 -28.04 5.57 0.41
CA ASP A 67 -29.34 4.89 0.40
C ASP A 67 -29.32 3.53 -0.34
N PRO A 68 -28.47 2.58 0.08
CA PRO A 68 -28.34 1.29 -0.61
C PRO A 68 -29.68 0.51 -0.55
N LYS A 69 -30.05 -0.15 -1.66
CA LYS A 69 -31.39 -0.79 -1.75
C LYS A 69 -31.43 -2.23 -1.21
N LYS A 70 -30.28 -2.94 -1.21
CA LYS A 70 -30.24 -4.38 -0.90
C LYS A 70 -29.38 -4.73 0.30
N LEU A 71 -28.12 -4.32 0.31
CA LEU A 71 -27.11 -4.80 1.24
C LEU A 71 -26.27 -3.67 1.85
N ILE A 72 -25.99 -3.80 3.13
CA ILE A 72 -24.92 -3.08 3.83
C ILE A 72 -23.93 -4.15 4.31
N PHE A 73 -22.68 -4.08 3.84
CA PHE A 73 -21.59 -4.94 4.28
C PHE A 73 -20.58 -4.14 5.08
N ILE A 74 -20.34 -4.53 6.31
CA ILE A 74 -19.43 -3.83 7.21
C ILE A 74 -18.24 -4.75 7.48
N ALA A 75 -17.03 -4.37 7.04
CA ALA A 75 -15.82 -5.11 7.28
C ALA A 75 -14.88 -4.31 8.20
N ILE A 76 -14.36 -4.98 9.21
CA ILE A 76 -13.27 -4.50 10.07
C ILE A 76 -12.02 -5.35 9.78
N ASP A 77 -10.84 -4.73 9.79
CA ASP A 77 -9.58 -5.45 9.70
C ASP A 77 -9.47 -6.50 10.81
N GLY A 78 -9.28 -7.74 10.37
CA GLY A 78 -8.92 -8.85 11.24
C GLY A 78 -7.43 -9.20 11.17
N PRO A 79 -7.03 -10.38 11.62
CA PRO A 79 -5.68 -10.87 11.42
C PRO A 79 -5.30 -10.83 9.94
N CYS A 80 -4.18 -10.16 9.66
CA CYS A 80 -3.73 -9.93 8.29
C CYS A 80 -2.49 -10.80 7.97
N PRO A 81 -2.11 -10.92 6.69
CA PRO A 81 -0.88 -11.59 6.30
C PRO A 81 0.37 -10.89 6.85
N LYS A 82 1.45 -11.64 7.02
CA LYS A 82 2.71 -11.16 7.61
C LYS A 82 3.26 -9.88 6.95
N PRO A 83 3.21 -9.67 5.62
CA PRO A 83 3.66 -8.41 5.01
C PRO A 83 2.93 -7.19 5.58
N LYS A 84 1.61 -7.28 5.76
CA LYS A 84 0.82 -6.19 6.36
C LYS A 84 1.14 -6.01 7.84
N MET A 85 1.38 -7.09 8.59
CA MET A 85 1.81 -6.97 9.99
C MET A 85 3.15 -6.24 10.12
N ILE A 86 4.11 -6.48 9.23
CA ILE A 86 5.38 -5.76 9.21
C ILE A 86 5.15 -4.26 9.01
N GLN A 87 4.32 -3.89 8.03
CA GLN A 87 3.96 -2.50 7.78
C GLN A 87 3.25 -1.86 8.98
N GLN A 88 2.27 -2.57 9.58
CA GLN A 88 1.56 -2.12 10.78
C GLN A 88 2.52 -1.92 11.95
N ARG A 89 3.45 -2.87 12.18
CA ARG A 89 4.44 -2.79 13.24
C ARG A 89 5.31 -1.54 13.11
N LEU A 90 5.84 -1.27 11.91
CA LEU A 90 6.64 -0.08 11.65
C LEU A 90 5.87 1.22 11.93
N ARG A 91 4.62 1.29 11.50
CA ARG A 91 3.74 2.45 11.73
C ARG A 91 3.43 2.66 13.20
N ARG A 92 3.11 1.59 13.94
CA ARG A 92 2.80 1.65 15.37
C ARG A 92 4.01 2.02 16.21
N TYR A 93 5.18 1.51 15.88
CA TYR A 93 6.43 1.89 16.53
C TYR A 93 6.70 3.41 16.42
N LYS A 94 6.43 4.01 15.26
CA LYS A 94 6.53 5.47 15.09
C LYS A 94 5.49 6.20 15.93
N SER A 95 4.24 5.79 15.85
CA SER A 95 3.13 6.42 16.57
C SER A 95 3.27 6.35 18.07
N ALA A 96 3.94 5.33 18.60
CA ALA A 96 4.19 5.17 20.05
C ALA A 96 5.13 6.25 20.61
N LYS A 97 5.95 6.89 19.78
CA LYS A 97 6.81 8.02 20.19
C LYS A 97 6.03 9.32 20.40
N GLU A 98 4.79 9.40 19.89
CA GLU A 98 3.91 10.54 20.07
C GLU A 98 3.12 10.37 21.38
N LYS A 99 3.17 11.38 22.26
CA LYS A 99 2.36 11.36 23.48
C LYS A 99 0.89 11.58 23.12
N LYS A 100 0.05 10.57 23.35
CA LYS A 100 -1.39 10.61 23.13
C LYS A 100 -2.10 10.34 24.45
N GLU A 101 -3.26 10.98 24.67
CA GLU A 101 -4.07 10.77 25.86
C GLU A 101 -4.75 9.40 25.85
N TRP A 102 -5.12 8.91 24.68
CA TRP A 102 -5.64 7.57 24.44
C TRP A 102 -4.74 6.80 23.48
N ASP A 103 -4.49 5.52 23.79
CA ASP A 103 -3.60 4.68 22.97
C ASP A 103 -4.31 4.19 21.71
N THR A 104 -4.04 4.83 20.58
CA THR A 104 -4.61 4.47 19.28
C THR A 104 -4.22 3.05 18.81
N ASN A 105 -3.24 2.40 19.46
CA ASN A 105 -2.90 1.00 19.20
C ASN A 105 -3.98 0.04 19.69
N ALA A 106 -4.92 0.51 20.52
CA ALA A 106 -6.13 -0.23 20.87
C ALA A 106 -6.98 -0.59 19.63
N ILE A 107 -6.85 0.15 18.52
CA ILE A 107 -7.47 -0.21 17.24
C ILE A 107 -6.65 -1.32 16.58
N THR A 108 -6.66 -2.50 17.21
CA THR A 108 -5.95 -3.71 16.73
C THR A 108 -6.79 -4.94 17.05
N PRO A 109 -6.90 -5.93 16.13
CA PRO A 109 -7.55 -7.21 16.44
C PRO A 109 -7.04 -7.82 17.74
N GLY A 110 -7.95 -8.34 18.56
CA GLY A 110 -7.62 -8.99 19.84
C GLY A 110 -7.61 -8.07 21.07
N THR A 111 -7.79 -6.75 20.92
CA THR A 111 -7.92 -5.80 22.03
C THR A 111 -9.35 -5.74 22.59
N ASP A 112 -9.48 -5.28 23.82
CA ASP A 112 -10.80 -5.05 24.44
C ASP A 112 -11.60 -3.99 23.69
N PHE A 113 -10.93 -2.92 23.21
CA PHE A 113 -11.58 -1.88 22.41
C PHE A 113 -12.29 -2.47 21.19
N MET A 114 -11.61 -3.31 20.41
CA MET A 114 -12.19 -3.89 19.19
C MET A 114 -13.31 -4.89 19.51
N ASN A 115 -13.17 -5.67 20.59
CA ASN A 115 -14.22 -6.59 21.03
C ASN A 115 -15.47 -5.83 21.52
N ASN A 116 -15.29 -4.74 22.26
CA ASN A 116 -16.41 -3.90 22.72
C ASN A 116 -17.08 -3.16 21.55
N LEU A 117 -16.30 -2.68 20.57
CA LEU A 117 -16.84 -2.08 19.36
C LEU A 117 -17.69 -3.08 18.56
N GLU A 118 -17.25 -4.34 18.42
CA GLU A 118 -18.03 -5.41 17.80
C GLU A 118 -19.37 -5.60 18.51
N ILE A 119 -19.36 -5.73 19.84
CA ILE A 119 -20.59 -5.87 20.65
C ILE A 119 -21.51 -4.66 20.44
N PHE A 120 -20.95 -3.45 20.41
CA PHE A 120 -21.72 -2.23 20.21
C PHE A 120 -22.36 -2.18 18.82
N ILE A 121 -21.64 -2.52 17.77
CA ILE A 121 -22.14 -2.57 16.40
C ILE A 121 -23.28 -3.61 16.31
N LEU A 122 -23.06 -4.84 16.77
CA LEU A 122 -24.05 -5.92 16.72
C LEU A 122 -25.37 -5.56 17.44
N LYS A 123 -25.30 -4.83 18.54
CA LYS A 123 -26.52 -4.34 19.25
C LYS A 123 -27.32 -3.30 18.44
N ASN A 124 -26.67 -2.60 17.53
CA ASN A 124 -27.25 -1.44 16.84
C ASN A 124 -27.58 -1.66 15.35
N ILE A 125 -26.96 -2.67 14.69
CA ILE A 125 -27.17 -2.90 13.24
C ILE A 125 -28.62 -3.22 12.87
N ASN A 126 -29.43 -3.75 13.79
CA ASN A 126 -30.85 -4.02 13.55
C ASN A 126 -31.70 -2.74 13.34
N ARG A 127 -31.13 -1.56 13.55
CA ARG A 127 -31.78 -0.28 13.24
C ARG A 127 -31.82 0.01 11.74
N PHE A 128 -30.96 -0.65 10.96
CA PHE A 128 -30.96 -0.52 9.52
C PHE A 128 -32.03 -1.41 8.87
N SER A 129 -32.83 -0.85 7.98
CA SER A 129 -33.95 -1.55 7.31
C SER A 129 -33.47 -2.48 6.18
N ARG A 130 -32.19 -2.55 5.90
CA ARG A 130 -31.59 -3.37 4.84
C ARG A 130 -30.93 -4.60 5.44
N LYS A 131 -30.64 -5.61 4.58
CA LYS A 131 -29.79 -6.74 5.00
C LYS A 131 -28.42 -6.20 5.40
N VAL A 132 -27.97 -6.53 6.60
CA VAL A 132 -26.62 -6.19 7.09
C VAL A 132 -25.81 -7.46 7.22
N ILE A 133 -24.57 -7.44 6.71
CA ILE A 133 -23.54 -8.44 6.96
C ILE A 133 -22.40 -7.71 7.68
N PHE A 134 -21.95 -8.28 8.78
CA PHE A 134 -20.86 -7.73 9.58
C PHE A 134 -19.73 -8.76 9.69
N SER A 135 -18.55 -8.38 9.22
CA SER A 135 -17.31 -9.14 9.36
C SER A 135 -16.40 -8.44 10.35
N SER A 136 -16.22 -9.07 11.52
CA SER A 136 -15.56 -8.46 12.68
C SER A 136 -14.03 -8.52 12.62
N ALA A 137 -13.37 -7.87 13.57
CA ALA A 137 -11.93 -7.93 13.76
C ALA A 137 -11.41 -9.33 14.18
N ASN A 138 -12.29 -10.26 14.53
CA ASN A 138 -11.93 -11.63 14.87
C ASN A 138 -11.85 -12.56 13.65
N GLU A 139 -12.43 -12.14 12.51
CA GLU A 139 -12.36 -12.87 11.25
C GLU A 139 -11.09 -12.49 10.48
N PRO A 140 -10.30 -13.48 9.97
CA PRO A 140 -9.07 -13.20 9.24
C PRO A 140 -9.29 -12.37 7.96
N GLY A 141 -8.34 -11.52 7.63
CA GLY A 141 -8.29 -10.70 6.43
C GLY A 141 -8.44 -9.21 6.70
N GLU A 142 -7.88 -8.40 5.83
CA GLU A 142 -8.06 -6.94 5.80
C GLU A 142 -9.48 -6.61 5.33
N GLY A 143 -10.06 -5.50 5.81
CA GLY A 143 -11.44 -5.12 5.50
C GLY A 143 -11.73 -5.05 4.01
N GLU A 144 -10.83 -4.45 3.25
CA GLU A 144 -10.91 -4.36 1.79
C GLU A 144 -10.91 -5.73 1.10
N HIS A 145 -10.06 -6.67 1.54
CA HIS A 145 -10.02 -8.02 0.98
C HIS A 145 -11.28 -8.83 1.30
N LYS A 146 -11.82 -8.70 2.51
CA LYS A 146 -13.11 -9.31 2.88
C LYS A 146 -14.26 -8.82 1.99
N ILE A 147 -14.28 -7.51 1.68
CA ILE A 147 -15.25 -6.90 0.76
C ILE A 147 -15.12 -7.53 -0.63
N PHE A 148 -13.92 -7.56 -1.20
CA PHE A 148 -13.74 -8.06 -2.56
C PHE A 148 -13.89 -9.57 -2.66
N ASP A 149 -13.58 -10.34 -1.63
CA ASP A 149 -13.89 -11.76 -1.55
C ASP A 149 -15.41 -11.99 -1.57
N TYR A 150 -16.16 -11.17 -0.83
CA TYR A 150 -17.61 -11.24 -0.84
C TYR A 150 -18.19 -10.88 -2.23
N ILE A 151 -17.75 -9.80 -2.85
CA ILE A 151 -18.17 -9.38 -4.19
C ILE A 151 -17.88 -10.47 -5.22
N ARG A 152 -16.68 -11.06 -5.20
CA ARG A 152 -16.22 -12.10 -6.11
C ARG A 152 -17.07 -13.36 -6.01
N ASN A 153 -17.36 -13.80 -4.78
CA ASN A 153 -18.08 -15.04 -4.52
C ASN A 153 -19.59 -14.94 -4.78
N ASN A 154 -20.16 -13.74 -4.83
CA ASN A 154 -21.60 -13.54 -4.98
C ASN A 154 -21.98 -12.89 -6.32
N ASN A 155 -21.02 -12.58 -7.18
CA ASN A 155 -21.23 -11.97 -8.52
C ASN A 155 -22.18 -10.75 -8.47
N ILE A 156 -21.90 -9.81 -7.59
CA ILE A 156 -22.78 -8.68 -7.25
C ILE A 156 -22.38 -7.44 -8.05
N ASP A 157 -23.38 -6.75 -8.60
CA ASP A 157 -23.23 -5.47 -9.31
C ASP A 157 -23.87 -4.31 -8.53
N SER A 158 -23.59 -3.07 -8.98
CA SER A 158 -24.10 -1.83 -8.38
C SER A 158 -23.62 -1.63 -6.93
N ASN A 159 -22.32 -1.39 -6.80
CA ASN A 159 -21.62 -1.36 -5.53
C ASN A 159 -21.06 0.03 -5.26
N VAL A 160 -21.21 0.51 -4.02
CA VAL A 160 -20.42 1.61 -3.46
C VAL A 160 -19.59 1.07 -2.32
N ILE A 161 -18.31 1.42 -2.29
CA ILE A 161 -17.39 1.05 -1.22
C ILE A 161 -16.91 2.33 -0.55
N TYR A 162 -17.11 2.44 0.77
CA TYR A 162 -16.53 3.50 1.56
C TYR A 162 -15.12 3.14 1.98
N GLY A 163 -14.15 3.98 1.61
CA GLY A 163 -12.75 3.82 1.98
C GLY A 163 -11.85 4.81 1.27
N LEU A 164 -10.65 5.01 1.83
CA LEU A 164 -9.72 6.06 1.42
C LEU A 164 -8.46 5.54 0.75
N ASP A 165 -8.16 4.26 0.92
CA ASP A 165 -6.87 3.68 0.56
C ASP A 165 -6.73 3.43 -0.96
N ALA A 166 -5.49 3.56 -1.45
CA ALA A 166 -5.18 3.33 -2.85
C ALA A 166 -5.39 1.87 -3.27
N ASP A 167 -5.27 0.94 -2.33
CA ASP A 167 -5.48 -0.49 -2.55
C ASP A 167 -6.93 -0.79 -2.94
N LEU A 168 -7.89 -0.09 -2.33
CA LEU A 168 -9.31 -0.16 -2.72
C LEU A 168 -9.53 0.22 -4.20
N ILE A 169 -8.81 1.24 -4.71
CA ILE A 169 -8.89 1.62 -6.12
C ILE A 169 -8.42 0.46 -7.00
N MET A 170 -7.28 -0.14 -6.67
CA MET A 170 -6.70 -1.22 -7.45
C MET A 170 -7.54 -2.49 -7.40
N LEU A 171 -8.00 -2.89 -6.21
CA LEU A 171 -8.90 -4.03 -6.03
C LEU A 171 -10.22 -3.82 -6.78
N SER A 172 -10.75 -2.59 -6.78
CA SER A 172 -11.95 -2.25 -7.55
C SER A 172 -11.72 -2.40 -9.06
N MET A 173 -10.54 -2.00 -9.55
CA MET A 173 -10.22 -2.12 -10.97
C MET A 173 -10.11 -3.56 -11.45
N ILE A 174 -9.60 -4.50 -10.65
CA ILE A 174 -9.50 -5.93 -11.01
C ILE A 174 -10.76 -6.72 -10.69
N SER A 175 -11.71 -6.11 -9.98
CA SER A 175 -12.98 -6.78 -9.65
C SER A 175 -13.75 -7.17 -10.92
N THR A 176 -14.44 -8.30 -10.84
CA THR A 176 -15.37 -8.78 -11.88
C THR A 176 -16.64 -7.93 -11.97
N SER A 177 -16.99 -7.20 -10.90
CA SER A 177 -18.12 -6.27 -10.92
C SER A 177 -17.83 -5.09 -11.83
N THR A 178 -18.80 -4.76 -12.68
CA THR A 178 -18.65 -3.70 -13.69
C THR A 178 -19.02 -2.32 -13.17
N ASN A 179 -19.83 -2.24 -12.12
CA ASN A 179 -20.40 -1.00 -11.61
C ASN A 179 -19.98 -0.78 -10.13
N ILE A 180 -18.80 -0.21 -9.95
CA ILE A 180 -18.22 0.12 -8.64
C ILE A 180 -17.94 1.60 -8.56
N TYR A 181 -18.38 2.21 -7.47
CA TYR A 181 -17.98 3.56 -7.04
C TYR A 181 -17.28 3.47 -5.70
N LEU A 182 -16.22 4.26 -5.51
CA LEU A 182 -15.64 4.48 -4.19
C LEU A 182 -16.17 5.82 -3.67
N ILE A 183 -16.74 5.81 -2.45
CA ILE A 183 -17.14 7.03 -1.76
C ILE A 183 -16.09 7.38 -0.71
N ARG A 184 -15.69 8.64 -0.68
CA ARG A 184 -14.69 9.16 0.25
C ARG A 184 -14.92 10.62 0.56
N GLU A 185 -14.31 11.10 1.64
CA GLU A 185 -14.35 12.53 2.00
C GLU A 185 -13.65 13.36 0.91
N ARG A 186 -14.27 14.50 0.63
CA ARG A 186 -13.65 15.53 -0.19
C ARG A 186 -12.58 16.25 0.64
N THR A 187 -11.38 16.33 0.11
CA THR A 187 -10.30 17.11 0.70
C THR A 187 -10.04 18.37 -0.14
N GLU A 188 -9.63 19.46 0.50
CA GLU A 188 -9.36 20.75 -0.17
C GLU A 188 -8.35 20.67 -1.31
N TYR A 189 -7.42 19.70 -1.22
CA TYR A 189 -6.38 19.51 -2.24
C TYR A 189 -6.90 18.93 -3.57
N ASN A 190 -8.12 18.41 -3.61
CA ASN A 190 -8.54 17.55 -4.71
C ASN A 190 -9.64 18.14 -5.60
N PHE A 191 -10.47 19.03 -5.10
CA PHE A 191 -11.67 19.48 -5.84
C PHE A 191 -12.09 20.91 -5.47
N GLU A 192 -11.53 21.90 -6.17
CA GLU A 192 -12.06 23.26 -6.12
C GLU A 192 -13.42 23.30 -6.81
N GLY A 193 -14.42 23.89 -6.16
CA GLY A 193 -15.74 24.14 -6.76
C GLY A 193 -16.80 23.06 -6.57
N MET A 194 -16.54 21.94 -5.90
CA MET A 194 -17.58 21.00 -5.47
C MET A 194 -18.05 21.35 -4.06
N ASP A 195 -19.31 21.71 -3.89
CA ASP A 195 -19.92 21.98 -2.58
C ASP A 195 -20.58 20.71 -2.02
N CYS A 196 -19.75 19.77 -1.56
CA CYS A 196 -20.19 18.52 -0.96
C CYS A 196 -19.11 17.97 -0.01
N ASP A 197 -19.52 17.21 1.03
CA ASP A 197 -18.61 16.60 2.00
C ASP A 197 -17.93 15.33 1.45
N TYR A 198 -18.62 14.62 0.57
CA TYR A 198 -18.18 13.36 -0.03
C TYR A 198 -18.19 13.42 -1.55
N ILE A 199 -17.33 12.60 -2.15
CA ILE A 199 -17.24 12.41 -3.60
C ILE A 199 -17.31 10.92 -3.94
N TYR A 200 -17.80 10.62 -5.13
CA TYR A 200 -17.71 9.31 -5.76
C TYR A 200 -16.56 9.29 -6.77
N LEU A 201 -15.68 8.31 -6.64
CA LEU A 201 -14.73 7.92 -7.70
C LEU A 201 -15.39 6.83 -8.56
N ASP A 202 -15.57 7.10 -9.84
CA ASP A 202 -16.16 6.21 -10.83
C ASP A 202 -15.06 5.27 -11.36
N ILE A 203 -15.05 4.03 -10.88
CA ILE A 203 -14.02 3.05 -11.23
C ILE A 203 -14.09 2.64 -12.70
N HIS A 204 -15.29 2.61 -13.29
CA HIS A 204 -15.43 2.30 -14.72
C HIS A 204 -14.75 3.35 -15.57
N LYS A 205 -14.99 4.64 -15.31
CA LYS A 205 -14.35 5.75 -16.02
C LYS A 205 -12.83 5.76 -15.81
N LEU A 206 -12.37 5.45 -14.59
CA LEU A 206 -10.94 5.35 -14.32
C LEU A 206 -10.30 4.22 -15.14
N LYS A 207 -10.92 3.03 -15.18
CA LYS A 207 -10.47 1.90 -16.01
C LYS A 207 -10.37 2.28 -17.48
N GLU A 208 -11.41 2.90 -18.03
CA GLU A 208 -11.42 3.35 -19.43
C GLU A 208 -10.29 4.37 -19.71
N ALA A 209 -10.09 5.33 -18.83
CA ALA A 209 -9.04 6.34 -18.98
C ALA A 209 -7.63 5.71 -18.94
N ILE A 210 -7.39 4.77 -18.00
CA ILE A 210 -6.13 4.03 -17.92
C ILE A 210 -5.92 3.19 -19.17
N ILE A 211 -6.94 2.42 -19.61
CA ILE A 211 -6.86 1.58 -20.83
C ILE A 211 -6.53 2.45 -22.05
N ASN A 212 -7.21 3.58 -22.22
CA ASN A 212 -6.94 4.50 -23.32
C ASN A 212 -5.53 5.06 -23.28
N ASN A 213 -4.94 5.24 -22.10
CA ASN A 213 -3.57 5.69 -21.94
C ASN A 213 -2.56 4.59 -22.26
N ILE A 214 -2.78 3.34 -21.83
CA ILE A 214 -1.79 2.26 -21.95
C ILE A 214 -1.95 1.39 -23.19
N LYS A 215 -3.15 1.36 -23.80
CA LYS A 215 -3.46 0.49 -24.93
C LYS A 215 -2.70 0.91 -26.19
N PRO A 216 -1.90 0.03 -26.79
CA PRO A 216 -1.36 0.24 -28.12
C PRO A 216 -2.48 0.32 -29.15
N LYS A 217 -2.35 1.19 -30.16
CA LYS A 217 -3.44 1.51 -31.09
C LYS A 217 -3.85 0.36 -32.04
N GLU A 218 -3.00 -0.66 -32.19
CA GLU A 218 -3.13 -1.64 -33.28
C GLU A 218 -3.30 -3.10 -32.82
N TYR A 219 -3.39 -3.39 -31.49
CA TYR A 219 -3.34 -4.75 -30.99
C TYR A 219 -4.59 -5.16 -30.21
N ASN A 220 -4.96 -6.45 -30.34
CA ASN A 220 -6.13 -7.06 -29.69
C ASN A 220 -5.82 -7.50 -28.23
N LEU A 221 -5.30 -6.62 -27.42
CA LEU A 221 -5.20 -6.86 -25.98
C LEU A 221 -6.56 -6.66 -25.32
N THR A 222 -6.94 -7.59 -24.44
CA THR A 222 -8.19 -7.46 -23.71
C THR A 222 -8.07 -6.35 -22.66
N ASN A 223 -9.15 -5.64 -22.40
CA ASN A 223 -9.17 -4.59 -21.38
C ASN A 223 -8.83 -5.16 -19.98
N GLU A 224 -9.24 -6.38 -19.69
CA GLU A 224 -8.95 -7.06 -18.43
C GLU A 224 -7.44 -7.32 -18.27
N SER A 225 -6.80 -7.89 -19.29
CA SER A 225 -5.35 -8.15 -19.26
C SER A 225 -4.55 -6.87 -19.11
N LEU A 226 -4.95 -5.80 -19.80
CA LEU A 226 -4.31 -4.49 -19.68
C LEU A 226 -4.39 -3.93 -18.25
N ILE A 227 -5.54 -4.07 -17.59
CA ILE A 227 -5.71 -3.63 -16.20
C ILE A 227 -4.86 -4.48 -15.25
N ASN A 228 -4.83 -5.80 -15.43
CA ASN A 228 -3.99 -6.68 -14.62
C ASN A 228 -2.51 -6.34 -14.75
N ASP A 229 -2.04 -6.11 -15.98
CA ASP A 229 -0.67 -5.67 -16.25
C ASP A 229 -0.38 -4.31 -15.63
N TYR A 230 -1.28 -3.34 -15.77
CA TYR A 230 -1.17 -2.02 -15.17
C TYR A 230 -0.99 -2.09 -13.65
N ILE A 231 -1.82 -2.88 -12.97
CA ILE A 231 -1.74 -3.04 -11.50
C ILE A 231 -0.43 -3.70 -11.10
N PHE A 232 0.00 -4.74 -11.81
CA PHE A 232 1.28 -5.37 -11.56
C PHE A 232 2.45 -4.40 -11.76
N ILE A 233 2.41 -3.57 -12.79
CA ILE A 233 3.40 -2.52 -13.04
C ILE A 233 3.43 -1.51 -11.88
N CYS A 234 2.27 -1.15 -11.34
CA CYS A 234 2.18 -0.24 -10.20
C CYS A 234 2.87 -0.78 -8.93
N PHE A 235 3.04 -2.10 -8.77
CA PHE A 235 3.76 -2.64 -7.62
C PHE A 235 5.23 -2.22 -7.56
N PHE A 236 5.86 -1.91 -8.69
CA PHE A 236 7.23 -1.37 -8.71
C PHE A 236 7.35 0.05 -8.14
N ILE A 237 6.23 0.76 -7.97
CA ILE A 237 6.19 2.06 -7.29
C ILE A 237 6.22 1.90 -5.78
N GLY A 238 6.04 0.66 -5.29
CA GLY A 238 5.90 0.31 -3.87
C GLY A 238 4.46 0.41 -3.39
N ASN A 239 4.11 -0.47 -2.47
CA ASN A 239 2.83 -0.52 -1.78
C ASN A 239 3.03 -0.88 -0.30
N ASP A 240 1.98 -1.30 0.40
CA ASP A 240 2.06 -1.68 1.81
C ASP A 240 2.92 -2.93 2.07
N PHE A 241 3.19 -3.75 1.04
CA PHE A 241 3.84 -5.06 1.16
C PHE A 241 5.27 -5.09 0.64
N ILE A 242 5.58 -4.28 -0.37
CA ILE A 242 6.90 -4.22 -1.02
C ILE A 242 7.33 -2.77 -1.28
N GLN A 243 8.63 -2.54 -1.22
CA GLN A 243 9.22 -1.22 -1.45
C GLN A 243 9.37 -0.94 -2.96
N HIS A 244 9.35 0.35 -3.32
CA HIS A 244 9.68 0.76 -4.69
C HIS A 244 11.18 0.57 -4.97
N THR A 245 11.52 0.27 -6.23
CA THR A 245 12.92 0.26 -6.66
C THR A 245 13.54 1.66 -6.55
N PRO A 246 14.85 1.78 -6.27
CA PRO A 246 15.46 3.09 -5.98
C PRO A 246 15.33 4.10 -7.13
N SER A 247 15.28 3.63 -8.37
CA SER A 247 15.17 4.47 -9.58
C SER A 247 13.74 4.79 -10.01
N ILE A 248 12.72 4.25 -9.30
CA ILE A 248 11.30 4.47 -9.62
C ILE A 248 10.59 5.02 -8.38
N ASN A 249 10.04 6.22 -8.49
CA ASN A 249 9.20 6.81 -7.46
C ASN A 249 8.08 7.61 -8.14
N ILE A 250 6.84 7.46 -7.67
CA ILE A 250 5.67 8.12 -8.26
C ILE A 250 5.82 9.65 -8.33
N ARG A 251 6.45 10.25 -7.30
CA ARG A 251 6.69 11.71 -7.22
C ARG A 251 7.70 12.24 -8.23
N TYR A 252 8.48 11.36 -8.84
CA TYR A 252 9.51 11.68 -9.84
C TYR A 252 9.19 11.03 -11.18
N ARG A 253 7.89 10.96 -11.52
CA ARG A 253 7.37 10.39 -12.77
C ARG A 253 7.70 8.90 -12.96
N GLY A 254 7.85 8.15 -11.86
CA GLY A 254 8.15 6.72 -11.90
C GLY A 254 7.08 5.92 -12.64
N LEU A 255 5.80 6.25 -12.46
CA LEU A 255 4.70 5.60 -13.17
C LEU A 255 4.77 5.80 -14.68
N ASP A 256 5.09 7.02 -15.13
CA ASP A 256 5.25 7.32 -16.58
C ASP A 256 6.38 6.48 -17.20
N HIS A 257 7.51 6.34 -16.50
CA HIS A 257 8.61 5.50 -16.97
C HIS A 257 8.20 4.04 -17.14
N LEU A 258 7.47 3.50 -16.17
CA LEU A 258 6.96 2.12 -16.20
C LEU A 258 5.98 1.92 -17.38
N ILE A 259 4.99 2.80 -17.50
CA ILE A 259 3.98 2.74 -18.57
C ILE A 259 4.60 2.89 -19.94
N ASN A 260 5.52 3.83 -20.13
CA ASN A 260 6.18 4.04 -21.42
C ASN A 260 7.03 2.83 -21.82
N THR A 261 7.74 2.21 -20.87
CA THR A 261 8.48 0.96 -21.09
C THR A 261 7.53 -0.17 -21.51
N TYR A 262 6.40 -0.30 -20.84
CA TYR A 262 5.38 -1.30 -21.17
C TYR A 262 4.85 -1.10 -22.60
N LYS A 263 4.51 0.14 -23.00
CA LYS A 263 4.04 0.47 -24.34
C LYS A 263 5.07 0.08 -25.42
N VAL A 264 6.33 0.42 -25.22
CA VAL A 264 7.43 0.08 -26.16
C VAL A 264 7.52 -1.44 -26.34
N LEU A 265 7.37 -2.20 -25.27
CA LEU A 265 7.40 -3.67 -25.35
C LEU A 265 6.14 -4.24 -26.00
N CYS A 266 4.97 -3.69 -25.74
CA CYS A 266 3.75 -4.10 -26.42
C CYS A 266 3.87 -3.89 -27.93
N ASP A 267 4.46 -2.78 -28.37
CA ASP A 267 4.72 -2.51 -29.80
C ASP A 267 5.76 -3.50 -30.36
N LYS A 268 6.86 -3.74 -29.65
CA LYS A 268 7.90 -4.72 -30.03
C LYS A 268 7.34 -6.12 -30.27
N TYR A 269 6.41 -6.55 -29.42
CA TYR A 269 5.80 -7.89 -29.48
C TYR A 269 4.43 -7.93 -30.15
N GLN A 270 4.00 -6.83 -30.76
CA GLN A 270 2.74 -6.71 -31.50
C GLN A 270 1.52 -7.13 -30.67
N GLY A 271 1.53 -6.85 -29.37
CA GLY A 271 0.44 -7.18 -28.45
C GLY A 271 0.20 -8.66 -28.19
N ASN A 272 1.15 -9.54 -28.50
CA ASN A 272 1.00 -10.99 -28.34
C ASN A 272 1.31 -11.51 -26.93
N TYR A 273 1.72 -10.64 -26.00
CA TYR A 273 2.13 -11.04 -24.67
C TYR A 273 1.51 -10.14 -23.60
N TYR A 274 1.21 -10.75 -22.45
CA TYR A 274 0.81 -10.09 -21.21
C TYR A 274 1.86 -10.32 -20.14
N LEU A 275 1.96 -9.40 -19.18
CA LEU A 275 2.71 -9.62 -17.94
C LEU A 275 1.98 -10.63 -17.04
N ILE A 276 0.65 -10.51 -16.98
CA ILE A 276 -0.20 -11.29 -16.07
C ILE A 276 -1.20 -12.13 -16.84
N ASP A 277 -1.15 -13.43 -16.60
CA ASP A 277 -2.13 -14.40 -17.07
C ASP A 277 -2.75 -15.12 -15.86
N LYS A 278 -3.92 -14.65 -15.43
CA LYS A 278 -4.58 -15.13 -14.20
C LYS A 278 -5.03 -16.59 -14.26
N GLU A 279 -5.17 -17.16 -15.49
CA GLU A 279 -5.60 -18.55 -15.69
C GLU A 279 -4.46 -19.55 -15.47
N LYS A 280 -3.21 -19.09 -15.50
CA LYS A 280 -2.04 -19.94 -15.26
C LYS A 280 -1.70 -20.06 -13.78
N GLU A 281 -1.07 -21.15 -13.40
CA GLU A 281 -0.48 -21.30 -12.07
C GLU A 281 0.68 -20.30 -11.87
N GLN A 282 1.59 -20.23 -12.84
CA GLN A 282 2.61 -19.18 -12.95
C GLN A 282 1.97 -17.97 -13.62
N ILE A 283 1.27 -17.15 -12.82
CA ILE A 283 0.48 -16.03 -13.34
C ILE A 283 1.34 -14.91 -13.93
N ILE A 284 2.61 -14.81 -13.56
CA ILE A 284 3.55 -13.85 -14.14
C ILE A 284 4.23 -14.48 -15.35
N ASN A 285 4.15 -13.82 -16.50
CA ASN A 285 4.92 -14.19 -17.68
C ASN A 285 6.38 -13.80 -17.49
N ILE A 286 7.21 -14.77 -17.10
CA ILE A 286 8.62 -14.55 -16.78
C ILE A 286 9.40 -13.99 -17.97
N ASN A 287 9.12 -14.45 -19.20
CA ASN A 287 9.85 -13.96 -20.38
C ASN A 287 9.54 -12.49 -20.66
N PHE A 288 8.26 -12.09 -20.60
CA PHE A 288 7.91 -10.70 -20.75
C PHE A 288 8.43 -9.84 -19.58
N LEU A 289 8.40 -10.36 -18.36
CA LEU A 289 8.99 -9.69 -17.19
C LEU A 289 10.50 -9.48 -17.35
N LYS A 290 11.25 -10.48 -17.87
CA LYS A 290 12.70 -10.35 -18.18
C LYS A 290 12.95 -9.16 -19.10
N GLU A 291 12.19 -9.04 -20.19
CA GLU A 291 12.31 -7.92 -21.13
C GLU A 291 11.94 -6.58 -20.49
N PHE A 292 10.85 -6.56 -19.70
CA PHE A 292 10.40 -5.35 -19.01
C PHE A 292 11.45 -4.83 -18.03
N ILE A 293 11.99 -5.71 -17.20
CA ILE A 293 13.06 -5.36 -16.25
C ILE A 293 14.36 -4.98 -16.98
N HIS A 294 14.69 -5.65 -18.09
CA HIS A 294 15.84 -5.30 -18.91
C HIS A 294 15.75 -3.87 -19.41
N GLU A 295 14.66 -3.50 -20.06
CA GLU A 295 14.47 -2.12 -20.58
C GLU A 295 14.54 -1.07 -19.45
N LEU A 296 13.98 -1.38 -18.29
CA LEU A 296 14.09 -0.51 -17.11
C LEU A 296 15.54 -0.45 -16.59
N SER A 297 16.33 -1.50 -16.69
CA SER A 297 17.72 -1.53 -16.21
C SER A 297 18.67 -0.65 -17.02
N ILE A 298 18.44 -0.53 -18.34
CA ILE A 298 19.34 0.18 -19.26
C ILE A 298 19.52 1.66 -18.87
N ARG A 299 18.46 2.33 -18.44
CA ARG A 299 18.48 3.77 -18.09
C ARG A 299 18.37 4.04 -16.60
N GLU A 300 18.68 3.06 -15.78
CA GLU A 300 18.54 3.17 -14.33
C GLU A 300 19.46 4.23 -13.71
N ASP A 301 20.71 4.30 -14.17
CA ASP A 301 21.68 5.31 -13.69
C ASP A 301 21.25 6.73 -14.02
N ASP A 302 20.68 6.94 -15.21
CA ASP A 302 20.19 8.25 -15.62
C ASP A 302 19.00 8.69 -14.76
N ARG A 303 18.04 7.77 -14.52
CA ARG A 303 16.91 8.06 -13.62
C ARG A 303 17.35 8.40 -12.21
N ILE A 304 18.34 7.69 -11.66
CA ILE A 304 18.92 8.02 -10.33
C ILE A 304 19.52 9.42 -10.33
N LYS A 305 20.31 9.79 -11.37
CA LYS A 305 20.87 11.15 -11.50
C LYS A 305 19.78 12.23 -11.53
N ASP A 306 18.71 11.99 -12.31
CA ASP A 306 17.58 12.91 -12.39
C ASP A 306 16.87 13.09 -11.05
N ILE A 307 16.62 11.99 -10.33
CA ILE A 307 16.05 12.02 -8.98
C ILE A 307 16.93 12.83 -8.04
N LEU A 308 18.24 12.56 -8.00
CA LEU A 308 19.18 13.28 -7.13
C LEU A 308 19.21 14.79 -7.45
N ASN A 309 19.22 15.16 -8.74
CA ASN A 309 19.17 16.57 -9.16
C ASN A 309 17.88 17.28 -8.68
N ILE A 310 16.74 16.61 -8.75
CA ILE A 310 15.47 17.15 -8.25
C ILE A 310 15.54 17.29 -6.72
N ARG A 311 16.06 16.29 -6.03
CA ARG A 311 16.19 16.29 -4.57
C ARG A 311 17.15 17.37 -4.06
N ASP A 312 18.23 17.64 -4.77
CA ASP A 312 19.15 18.73 -4.42
C ASP A 312 18.47 20.11 -4.52
N LYS A 313 17.67 20.33 -5.56
CA LYS A 313 16.88 21.56 -5.69
C LYS A 313 15.84 21.67 -4.56
N GLN A 314 15.18 20.58 -4.22
CA GLN A 314 14.22 20.53 -3.11
C GLN A 314 14.89 20.79 -1.77
N GLU A 315 16.01 20.14 -1.47
CA GLU A 315 16.78 20.36 -0.24
C GLU A 315 17.13 21.83 -0.04
N ASN A 316 17.67 22.48 -1.07
CA ASN A 316 18.04 23.89 -1.02
C ASN A 316 16.83 24.82 -0.74
N LYS A 317 15.67 24.51 -1.34
CA LYS A 317 14.42 25.23 -1.08
C LYS A 317 13.94 25.03 0.36
N PHE A 318 13.86 23.79 0.80
CA PHE A 318 13.28 23.45 2.12
C PHE A 318 14.21 23.80 3.28
N LYS A 319 15.54 23.76 3.12
CA LYS A 319 16.48 24.26 4.13
C LYS A 319 16.28 25.76 4.40
N LYS A 320 16.01 26.55 3.36
CA LYS A 320 15.68 27.97 3.55
C LYS A 320 14.38 28.15 4.33
N MET A 321 13.35 27.36 4.02
CA MET A 321 12.07 27.41 4.73
C MET A 321 12.23 26.96 6.19
N TYR A 322 12.94 25.86 6.44
CA TYR A 322 13.24 25.34 7.77
C TYR A 322 13.98 26.38 8.65
N ASN A 323 14.98 27.04 8.09
CA ASN A 323 15.73 28.06 8.83
C ASN A 323 14.87 29.26 9.25
N ASN A 324 13.81 29.56 8.49
CA ASN A 324 12.88 30.66 8.73
C ASN A 324 11.61 30.23 9.49
N ALA A 325 11.42 28.93 9.76
CA ALA A 325 10.25 28.43 10.48
C ALA A 325 10.29 28.86 11.96
N LYS A 326 9.13 29.29 12.49
CA LYS A 326 8.94 29.65 13.89
C LYS A 326 9.01 28.42 14.79
N ASP A 327 8.35 27.36 14.38
CA ASP A 327 8.38 26.05 14.99
C ASP A 327 9.10 25.07 14.06
N LYS A 328 10.30 24.65 14.46
CA LYS A 328 11.13 23.76 13.66
C LYS A 328 10.73 22.30 13.81
N GLU A 329 10.15 21.94 14.94
CA GLU A 329 9.70 20.58 15.21
C GLU A 329 8.43 20.28 14.40
N ASP A 330 7.43 21.13 14.48
CA ASP A 330 6.21 21.03 13.65
C ASP A 330 6.55 21.06 12.16
N PHE A 331 7.42 22.01 11.74
CA PHE A 331 7.85 22.10 10.36
C PHE A 331 8.52 20.79 9.89
N SER A 332 9.30 20.10 10.72
CA SER A 332 10.00 18.87 10.35
C SER A 332 9.07 17.69 10.09
N HIS A 333 7.88 17.66 10.70
CA HIS A 333 6.89 16.62 10.46
C HIS A 333 6.18 16.73 9.10
N HIS A 334 6.13 17.93 8.53
CA HIS A 334 5.35 18.22 7.32
C HIS A 334 6.18 18.43 6.05
N ILE A 335 7.51 18.53 6.16
CA ILE A 335 8.39 18.88 5.04
C ILE A 335 9.21 17.69 4.53
N PRO A 336 9.69 17.77 3.30
CA PRO A 336 10.63 16.80 2.75
C PRO A 336 11.86 16.64 3.64
N VAL A 337 12.33 15.42 3.75
CA VAL A 337 13.57 15.14 4.47
C VAL A 337 14.71 16.00 3.93
N ILE A 338 15.27 16.83 4.79
CA ILE A 338 16.42 17.71 4.48
C ILE A 338 17.74 17.14 4.99
N PHE A 339 17.67 16.04 5.76
CA PHE A 339 18.85 15.35 6.31
C PHE A 339 19.27 14.23 5.36
N ARG A 340 20.07 14.57 4.35
CA ARG A 340 20.45 13.67 3.26
C ARG A 340 21.93 13.25 3.27
N ASP A 341 22.60 13.38 4.40
CA ASP A 341 24.04 13.12 4.49
C ASP A 341 24.37 11.69 4.06
N LYS A 342 23.60 10.71 4.55
CA LYS A 342 23.76 9.30 4.18
C LYS A 342 23.45 9.03 2.71
N GLU A 343 22.40 9.66 2.18
CA GLU A 343 22.08 9.58 0.75
C GLU A 343 23.21 10.12 -0.11
N LYS A 344 23.77 11.28 0.26
CA LYS A 344 24.93 11.88 -0.43
C LYS A 344 26.19 11.01 -0.32
N GLU A 345 26.36 10.29 0.77
CA GLU A 345 27.45 9.33 0.92
C GLU A 345 27.27 8.15 -0.04
N VAL A 346 26.08 7.53 -0.08
CA VAL A 346 25.76 6.41 -0.95
C VAL A 346 25.94 6.78 -2.43
N PHE A 347 25.45 7.94 -2.85
CA PHE A 347 25.49 8.40 -4.25
C PHE A 347 26.64 9.35 -4.56
N ARG A 348 27.68 9.44 -3.73
CA ARG A 348 28.83 10.33 -3.93
C ARG A 348 29.50 10.13 -5.27
N GLU A 349 29.73 8.87 -5.64
CA GLU A 349 30.31 8.47 -6.92
C GLU A 349 29.37 7.53 -7.65
N MET A 350 28.79 8.02 -8.77
CA MET A 350 27.82 7.25 -9.55
C MET A 350 28.35 5.92 -10.09
N LYS A 351 29.67 5.74 -10.16
CA LYS A 351 30.28 4.46 -10.57
C LYS A 351 30.05 3.36 -9.53
N TYR A 352 29.95 3.73 -8.25
CA TYR A 352 29.88 2.76 -7.14
C TYR A 352 28.55 2.79 -6.40
N TRP A 353 27.58 3.58 -6.85
CA TRP A 353 26.35 3.81 -6.11
C TRP A 353 25.57 2.55 -5.79
N ARG A 354 25.53 1.55 -6.70
CA ARG A 354 24.83 0.29 -6.45
C ARG A 354 25.48 -0.49 -5.30
N THR A 355 26.79 -0.64 -5.35
CA THR A 355 27.54 -1.30 -4.26
C THR A 355 27.30 -0.58 -2.94
N ASN A 356 27.43 0.74 -2.90
CA ASN A 356 27.19 1.53 -1.70
C ASN A 356 25.73 1.44 -1.21
N TYR A 357 24.78 1.40 -2.14
CA TYR A 357 23.35 1.22 -1.84
C TYR A 357 23.10 -0.11 -1.12
N TYR A 358 23.63 -1.20 -1.62
CA TYR A 358 23.47 -2.50 -0.98
C TYR A 358 24.26 -2.62 0.32
N MET A 359 25.45 -2.08 0.38
CA MET A 359 26.24 -2.06 1.61
C MET A 359 25.51 -1.31 2.72
N GLU A 360 24.87 -0.18 2.41
CA GLU A 360 24.06 0.55 3.38
C GLU A 360 22.81 -0.23 3.76
N ASN A 361 22.09 -0.80 2.80
CA ASN A 361 20.78 -1.40 3.06
C ASN A 361 20.84 -2.80 3.67
N ILE A 362 21.89 -3.59 3.36
CA ILE A 362 22.05 -4.95 3.84
C ILE A 362 22.94 -4.98 5.09
N PHE A 363 24.11 -4.35 5.04
CA PHE A 363 25.12 -4.45 6.10
C PHE A 363 25.20 -3.24 7.03
N ARG A 364 24.61 -2.10 6.66
CA ARG A 364 24.74 -0.83 7.38
C ARG A 364 26.20 -0.40 7.58
N LYS A 365 27.06 -0.68 6.60
CA LYS A 365 28.52 -0.46 6.63
C LYS A 365 29.01 0.11 5.32
N CYS A 366 30.17 0.77 5.39
CA CYS A 366 30.91 1.13 4.18
C CYS A 366 31.44 -0.11 3.47
N TYR A 367 31.60 -0.02 2.15
CA TYR A 367 32.17 -1.10 1.34
C TYR A 367 33.57 -1.52 1.81
N SER A 368 33.80 -2.82 1.83
CA SER A 368 35.10 -3.44 1.99
C SER A 368 35.18 -4.66 1.10
N PRO A 369 36.32 -4.93 0.42
CA PRO A 369 36.50 -6.13 -0.42
C PRO A 369 36.20 -7.45 0.30
N ALA A 370 36.38 -7.49 1.62
CA ALA A 370 36.08 -8.67 2.44
C ALA A 370 34.58 -9.08 2.43
N TYR A 371 33.69 -8.20 1.97
CA TYR A 371 32.25 -8.48 1.88
C TYR A 371 31.77 -8.81 0.47
N GLU A 372 32.65 -8.83 -0.55
CA GLU A 372 32.24 -8.90 -1.95
C GLU A 372 31.43 -10.17 -2.28
N ASP A 373 31.93 -11.34 -1.93
CA ASP A 373 31.24 -12.62 -2.19
C ASP A 373 29.92 -12.71 -1.42
N ILE A 374 29.93 -12.31 -0.14
CA ILE A 374 28.73 -12.30 0.71
C ILE A 374 27.72 -11.28 0.19
N LEU A 375 28.18 -10.15 -0.35
CA LEU A 375 27.30 -9.13 -0.91
C LEU A 375 26.57 -9.65 -2.15
N ILE A 376 27.26 -10.35 -3.04
CA ILE A 376 26.66 -10.93 -4.25
C ILE A 376 25.57 -11.93 -3.86
N GLU A 377 25.86 -12.86 -2.94
CA GLU A 377 24.89 -13.83 -2.44
C GLU A 377 23.65 -13.14 -1.83
N LYS A 378 23.86 -12.09 -1.04
CA LYS A 378 22.76 -11.34 -0.42
C LYS A 378 21.94 -10.52 -1.42
N ILE A 379 22.55 -10.01 -2.49
CA ILE A 379 21.84 -9.34 -3.57
C ILE A 379 20.95 -10.34 -4.32
N ASP A 380 21.47 -11.52 -4.63
CA ASP A 380 20.72 -12.58 -5.30
C ASP A 380 19.53 -13.05 -4.44
N ASP A 381 19.73 -13.24 -3.12
CA ASP A 381 18.66 -13.55 -2.17
C ASP A 381 17.60 -12.43 -2.11
N MET A 382 18.04 -11.17 -2.08
CA MET A 382 17.14 -10.01 -2.12
C MET A 382 16.32 -9.97 -3.41
N CYS A 383 16.94 -10.23 -4.57
CA CYS A 383 16.25 -10.30 -5.86
C CYS A 383 15.24 -11.44 -5.90
N HIS A 384 15.62 -12.62 -5.40
CA HIS A 384 14.73 -13.77 -5.28
C HIS A 384 13.49 -13.43 -4.46
N ASN A 385 13.71 -12.94 -3.24
CA ASN A 385 12.62 -12.62 -2.32
C ASN A 385 11.74 -11.46 -2.84
N TYR A 386 12.29 -10.51 -3.59
CA TYR A 386 11.53 -9.45 -4.24
C TYR A 386 10.60 -9.99 -5.34
N LEU A 387 11.09 -10.91 -6.18
CA LEU A 387 10.27 -11.59 -7.19
C LEU A 387 9.16 -12.43 -6.56
N GLN A 388 9.46 -13.13 -5.47
CA GLN A 388 8.46 -13.84 -4.69
C GLN A 388 7.40 -12.88 -4.12
N SER A 389 7.82 -11.69 -3.68
CA SER A 389 6.91 -10.67 -3.16
C SER A 389 5.99 -10.10 -4.23
N LEU A 390 6.51 -9.86 -5.45
CA LEU A 390 5.69 -9.48 -6.60
C LEU A 390 4.65 -10.57 -6.95
N PHE A 391 5.08 -11.84 -6.94
CA PHE A 391 4.21 -12.98 -7.18
C PHE A 391 3.14 -13.12 -6.09
N TRP A 392 3.52 -12.93 -4.83
CA TRP A 392 2.59 -12.93 -3.70
C TRP A 392 1.56 -11.80 -3.83
N CYS A 393 2.01 -10.56 -4.08
CA CYS A 393 1.13 -9.40 -4.21
C CYS A 393 0.09 -9.58 -5.30
N ILE A 394 0.48 -10.00 -6.50
CA ILE A 394 -0.50 -10.14 -7.60
C ILE A 394 -1.50 -11.26 -7.33
N ASN A 395 -1.08 -12.36 -6.70
CA ASN A 395 -2.01 -13.40 -6.28
C ASN A 395 -2.96 -12.90 -5.19
N TYR A 396 -2.45 -12.15 -4.21
CA TYR A 396 -3.24 -11.58 -3.12
C TYR A 396 -4.37 -10.68 -3.65
N TYR A 397 -4.06 -9.85 -4.65
CA TYR A 397 -5.06 -8.99 -5.29
C TYR A 397 -6.05 -9.76 -6.15
N LEU A 398 -5.59 -10.71 -6.97
CA LEU A 398 -6.44 -11.41 -7.94
C LEU A 398 -7.24 -12.58 -7.34
N LYS A 399 -6.63 -13.34 -6.42
CA LYS A 399 -7.15 -14.63 -5.95
C LYS A 399 -7.36 -14.70 -4.44
N GLY A 400 -6.87 -13.71 -3.69
CA GLY A 400 -6.79 -13.73 -2.24
C GLY A 400 -5.46 -14.31 -1.73
N ASN A 401 -5.33 -14.43 -0.40
CA ASN A 401 -4.06 -14.81 0.21
C ASN A 401 -3.69 -16.27 -0.07
N ILE A 402 -2.46 -16.47 -0.51
CA ILE A 402 -1.89 -17.79 -0.82
C ILE A 402 -0.80 -18.23 0.15
N ALA A 403 -0.31 -17.31 0.99
CA ALA A 403 0.75 -17.59 1.97
C ALA A 403 0.73 -16.54 3.10
N TRP A 404 0.17 -16.93 4.25
CA TRP A 404 0.00 -16.03 5.41
C TRP A 404 1.32 -15.64 6.05
N ARG A 405 2.31 -16.56 6.07
CA ARG A 405 3.61 -16.38 6.73
C ARG A 405 4.72 -15.91 5.81
N PHE A 406 4.43 -15.78 4.52
CA PHE A 406 5.37 -15.19 3.57
C PHE A 406 5.65 -13.72 3.93
N SER A 407 6.86 -13.23 3.68
CA SER A 407 7.19 -11.81 3.80
C SER A 407 8.40 -11.44 2.96
N TYR A 408 8.47 -10.17 2.56
CA TYR A 408 9.69 -9.56 2.08
C TYR A 408 10.62 -9.27 3.27
N ASN A 409 11.85 -9.75 3.21
CA ASN A 409 12.77 -9.76 4.36
C ASN A 409 13.75 -8.56 4.35
N TYR A 410 13.61 -7.64 3.41
CA TYR A 410 14.48 -6.48 3.26
C TYR A 410 13.70 -5.18 3.40
N PHE A 411 14.40 -4.10 3.78
CA PHE A 411 13.76 -2.79 3.97
C PHE A 411 13.66 -1.97 2.68
N GLU A 412 14.47 -2.29 1.67
CA GLU A 412 14.51 -1.60 0.37
C GLU A 412 14.44 -2.63 -0.77
N ALA A 413 14.06 -2.18 -1.96
CA ALA A 413 14.00 -3.04 -3.14
C ALA A 413 15.37 -3.19 -3.82
N PRO A 414 15.61 -4.27 -4.58
CA PRO A 414 16.79 -4.38 -5.43
C PRO A 414 16.75 -3.36 -6.57
N THR A 415 17.90 -3.13 -7.20
CA THR A 415 18.00 -2.34 -8.43
C THR A 415 17.46 -3.13 -9.61
N PHE A 416 17.00 -2.48 -10.67
CA PHE A 416 16.56 -3.17 -11.89
C PHE A 416 17.73 -3.90 -12.57
N PHE A 417 18.94 -3.35 -12.48
CA PHE A 417 20.12 -3.98 -13.04
C PHE A 417 20.38 -5.37 -12.41
N ASP A 418 20.37 -5.45 -11.09
CA ASP A 418 20.63 -6.71 -10.39
C ASP A 418 19.43 -7.66 -10.49
N LEU A 419 18.22 -7.13 -10.44
CA LEU A 419 17.00 -7.91 -10.66
C LEU A 419 16.98 -8.55 -12.06
N TYR A 420 17.40 -7.82 -13.11
CA TYR A 420 17.54 -8.38 -14.44
C TYR A 420 18.63 -9.47 -14.50
N LYS A 421 19.79 -9.19 -13.90
CA LYS A 421 20.90 -10.15 -13.83
C LYS A 421 20.44 -11.47 -13.19
N TYR A 422 19.70 -11.39 -12.09
CA TYR A 422 19.15 -12.54 -11.40
C TYR A 422 18.08 -13.26 -12.25
N LEU A 423 17.13 -12.51 -12.84
CA LEU A 423 16.02 -13.06 -13.64
C LEU A 423 16.47 -13.85 -14.87
N LYS A 424 17.64 -13.58 -15.44
CA LYS A 424 18.14 -14.33 -16.61
C LYS A 424 18.14 -15.84 -16.39
N ASN A 425 18.37 -16.27 -15.15
CA ASN A 425 18.51 -17.67 -14.76
C ASN A 425 17.23 -18.24 -14.13
N ILE A 426 16.13 -17.48 -14.11
CA ILE A 426 14.89 -17.87 -13.46
C ILE A 426 13.83 -18.18 -14.53
N ASP A 427 13.22 -19.34 -14.46
CA ASP A 427 12.12 -19.74 -15.33
C ASP A 427 10.77 -19.82 -14.58
N LYS A 428 10.81 -19.88 -13.24
CA LYS A 428 9.65 -19.99 -12.37
C LYS A 428 9.85 -19.22 -11.06
N ILE A 429 8.80 -18.59 -10.56
CA ILE A 429 8.76 -17.98 -9.23
C ILE A 429 7.85 -18.84 -8.37
N GLU A 430 8.37 -19.31 -7.24
CA GLU A 430 7.65 -20.15 -6.30
C GLU A 430 7.66 -19.55 -4.90
N ILE A 431 6.56 -19.73 -4.18
CA ILE A 431 6.45 -19.47 -2.75
C ILE A 431 5.84 -20.67 -2.06
N GLU A 432 6.24 -20.91 -0.84
CA GLU A 432 5.59 -21.90 0.01
C GLU A 432 4.17 -21.41 0.33
N ARG A 433 3.18 -22.22 -0.04
CA ARG A 433 1.76 -21.89 0.22
C ARG A 433 1.42 -22.21 1.67
N ASP A 434 0.75 -21.28 2.32
CA ASP A 434 0.27 -21.44 3.68
C ASP A 434 -1.14 -20.84 3.80
N ASN A 435 -2.10 -21.67 4.07
CA ASN A 435 -3.51 -21.29 4.21
C ASN A 435 -3.95 -21.09 5.67
N ASN A 436 -3.01 -21.08 6.62
CA ASN A 436 -3.31 -20.95 8.03
C ASN A 436 -3.24 -19.46 8.46
N PRO A 437 -4.38 -18.78 8.62
CA PRO A 437 -4.38 -17.40 9.08
C PRO A 437 -3.82 -17.27 10.51
N TYR A 438 -3.29 -16.09 10.80
CA TYR A 438 -2.95 -15.74 12.17
C TYR A 438 -4.21 -15.55 13.03
N THR A 439 -4.09 -15.80 14.32
CA THR A 439 -5.09 -15.42 15.30
C THR A 439 -4.97 -13.95 15.69
N PRO A 440 -6.02 -13.30 16.21
CA PRO A 440 -5.94 -11.94 16.74
C PRO A 440 -4.84 -11.75 17.79
N ILE A 441 -4.63 -12.76 18.66
CA ILE A 441 -3.62 -12.71 19.72
C ILE A 441 -2.20 -12.80 19.14
N GLU A 442 -1.97 -13.65 18.15
CA GLU A 442 -0.68 -13.72 17.44
C GLU A 442 -0.35 -12.38 16.79
N GLN A 443 -1.28 -11.80 16.03
CA GLN A 443 -1.06 -10.48 15.43
C GLN A 443 -0.78 -9.41 16.47
N LEU A 444 -1.59 -9.35 17.54
CA LEU A 444 -1.43 -8.37 18.61
C LEU A 444 -0.01 -8.42 19.20
N ASN A 445 0.47 -9.62 19.53
CA ASN A 445 1.83 -9.82 20.04
C ASN A 445 2.92 -9.42 19.06
N MET A 446 2.67 -9.55 17.74
CA MET A 446 3.63 -9.22 16.70
C MET A 446 3.74 -7.72 16.41
N VAL A 447 2.63 -6.97 16.52
CA VAL A 447 2.57 -5.58 15.98
C VAL A 447 2.57 -4.50 17.07
N ILE A 448 2.24 -4.82 18.33
CA ILE A 448 2.14 -3.82 19.40
C ILE A 448 3.53 -3.42 19.91
N PRO A 449 3.86 -2.11 19.97
CA PRO A 449 5.11 -1.63 20.56
C PRO A 449 5.15 -1.79 22.07
N ASN A 450 6.34 -1.63 22.68
CA ASN A 450 6.53 -1.81 24.13
C ASN A 450 5.71 -0.82 24.95
N GLU A 451 5.54 0.40 24.45
CA GLU A 451 4.79 1.48 25.10
C GLU A 451 3.31 1.14 25.27
N SER A 452 2.77 0.24 24.45
CA SER A 452 1.37 -0.21 24.47
C SER A 452 1.20 -1.65 24.98
N ILE A 453 2.18 -2.19 25.68
CA ILE A 453 2.17 -3.60 26.14
C ILE A 453 0.98 -3.97 27.01
N ASN A 454 0.41 -3.00 27.73
CA ASN A 454 -0.78 -3.15 28.56
C ASN A 454 -2.04 -3.55 27.78
N LEU A 455 -2.05 -3.38 26.44
CA LEU A 455 -3.10 -3.86 25.55
C LEU A 455 -3.05 -5.39 25.36
N ILE A 456 -1.93 -6.04 25.70
CA ILE A 456 -1.74 -7.48 25.55
C ILE A 456 -2.00 -8.17 26.90
N LYS A 457 -3.03 -9.01 26.96
CA LYS A 457 -3.35 -9.80 28.17
C LYS A 457 -2.43 -10.99 28.34
N ASP A 458 -2.09 -11.65 27.24
CA ASP A 458 -1.17 -12.79 27.22
C ASP A 458 0.10 -12.44 26.45
N THR A 459 1.16 -12.23 27.21
CA THR A 459 2.49 -11.87 26.66
C THR A 459 3.38 -13.08 26.36
N SER A 460 2.89 -14.30 26.54
CA SER A 460 3.69 -15.53 26.36
C SER A 460 4.24 -15.69 24.93
N LEU A 461 3.53 -15.15 23.95
CA LEU A 461 3.94 -15.15 22.53
C LEU A 461 4.84 -13.96 22.14
N ARG A 462 5.11 -13.05 23.08
CA ARG A 462 5.85 -11.82 22.80
C ARG A 462 7.35 -12.06 22.83
N ASP A 463 7.99 -11.66 21.77
CA ASP A 463 9.44 -11.53 21.71
C ASP A 463 9.84 -10.05 21.89
N SER A 464 10.14 -9.65 23.12
CA SER A 464 10.49 -8.26 23.48
C SER A 464 11.81 -7.79 22.83
N SER A 465 12.70 -8.73 22.45
CA SER A 465 13.96 -8.39 21.77
C SER A 465 13.74 -7.75 20.37
N LYS A 466 12.56 -7.95 19.80
CA LYS A 466 12.15 -7.39 18.51
C LYS A 466 11.68 -5.93 18.54
N PHE A 467 11.68 -5.29 19.71
CA PHE A 467 11.24 -3.90 19.90
C PHE A 467 12.33 -3.05 20.58
N PRO A 468 13.41 -2.73 19.89
CA PRO A 468 14.48 -1.91 20.47
C PRO A 468 13.99 -0.50 20.76
N GLU A 469 14.32 0.03 21.94
CA GLU A 469 13.90 1.37 22.37
C GLU A 469 14.43 2.52 21.50
N ASN A 470 15.61 2.34 20.88
CA ASN A 470 16.31 3.36 20.10
C ASN A 470 16.70 2.83 18.71
N ALA A 471 15.72 2.40 17.91
CA ALA A 471 16.00 2.00 16.53
C ALA A 471 16.44 3.21 15.68
N LYS A 472 17.51 3.01 14.89
CA LYS A 472 17.94 4.01 13.90
C LYS A 472 16.86 4.13 12.81
N GLU A 473 16.66 5.34 12.31
CA GLU A 473 15.74 5.58 11.20
C GLU A 473 16.47 5.60 9.86
N CYS A 474 15.84 4.99 8.85
CA CYS A 474 16.32 5.04 7.48
C CYS A 474 15.59 6.17 6.72
N HIS A 475 16.39 7.08 6.13
CA HIS A 475 15.90 8.22 5.35
C HIS A 475 16.30 8.15 3.88
N LEU A 476 16.91 7.06 3.43
CA LEU A 476 17.45 6.95 2.09
C LEU A 476 16.33 7.10 1.04
N LEU A 477 16.49 8.06 0.12
CA LEU A 477 15.53 8.39 -0.94
C LEU A 477 14.12 8.77 -0.46
N LYS A 478 13.87 8.91 0.84
CA LYS A 478 12.58 9.34 1.38
C LYS A 478 12.41 10.85 1.23
N ARG A 479 11.21 11.29 0.87
CA ARG A 479 10.90 12.71 0.67
C ARG A 479 10.49 13.40 1.96
N TYR A 480 9.69 12.73 2.78
CA TYR A 480 9.15 13.24 4.03
C TYR A 480 9.65 12.41 5.21
N LEU A 481 9.79 13.03 6.38
CA LEU A 481 10.17 12.30 7.59
C LEU A 481 9.18 11.18 7.94
N TRP A 482 7.91 11.37 7.68
CA TRP A 482 6.90 10.35 7.92
C TRP A 482 7.04 9.12 7.00
N GLU A 483 7.73 9.23 5.86
CA GLU A 483 8.07 8.11 4.97
C GLU A 483 9.29 7.31 5.47
N SER A 484 10.14 7.88 6.35
CA SER A 484 11.25 7.16 6.98
C SER A 484 10.72 6.01 7.82
N TYR A 485 11.51 5.01 8.08
CA TYR A 485 11.11 3.87 8.91
C TYR A 485 12.21 3.51 9.91
N PRO A 486 11.83 3.07 11.13
CA PRO A 486 12.79 2.54 12.07
C PRO A 486 13.29 1.19 11.58
N ILE A 487 14.58 0.95 11.78
CA ILE A 487 15.22 -0.33 11.47
C ILE A 487 14.92 -1.27 12.63
N LEU A 488 13.88 -2.07 12.49
CA LEU A 488 13.52 -3.09 13.47
C LEU A 488 14.10 -4.44 13.09
N PRO A 489 14.35 -5.33 14.05
CA PRO A 489 14.63 -6.73 13.76
C PRO A 489 13.49 -7.35 12.96
N ASN A 490 13.81 -8.27 12.05
CA ASN A 490 12.79 -8.96 11.24
C ASN A 490 11.84 -9.75 12.16
N LEU A 491 10.60 -9.84 11.75
CA LEU A 491 9.57 -10.67 12.39
C LEU A 491 9.84 -12.16 12.16
#